data_fa7601c238b6aeeea8812a0c2338f3f0
#
_entry.id   fa7601c238b6aeeea8812a0c2338f3f0
#
_cell.length_a   1.000
_cell.length_b   1.000
_cell.length_c   1.000
_cell.angle_alpha   90.00
_cell.angle_beta   90.00
_cell.angle_gamma   90.00
#
_symmetry.space_group_name_H-M   'P 1'
#
loop_
_entity.id
_entity.type
_entity.pdbx_description
1 polymer ?
#
loop_
_entity_poly.entity_id
_entity_poly.type
_entity_poly.pdbx_seq_one_letter_code
_entity_poly.pdbx_strand_id
1 'polypeptide(L)'
;MRVNKIYRHQLNSDIKNDILVFEEKDDQFSTGVYKTKSQEFLVIASRSTLTTEMRFLNANTPNEEFKLFTKREKNHEYSINHFGDSFYILTNSENSKNFRIMRCSVKDTSISSWEEIIPHSKEILIEDIELFDEYFVISEREKGLVKFRIKKWKTNDEFYLPFEGQTYNASLGINLDFSSKKLRYNFTSLTNPSSVIEFDMSKKSKNILKVQEVVDKNFKSSNYESKRVWAISHDGTQIPISIVKRKETVYSENTPLLLYGYGSYGITIDPYFSSTRLSLLDRGFVFAIAHVRGSEYLGRDWYESGKLLKKKNTFLDFISSAKYLISENYTSSKNLYAMGGSAGGLLMGAVINMEPELFNGVIAAVPFVDVMTTMLDESIPLTTLEYDEWGNPNDLEFYNYMLSYSPYDNVSNLNYPNLLITTGLHDSQVQYWEPAKWIAKLRDYNRSKNHLLLHTNMDTGHGGASGRFNALKEIAMEYAFLIGLEQKLF
;
A
#
# COMPACT_ATOMS: atom_id res chain seq x y z
N MET A 1 11.09 -6.85 15.41
CA MET A 1 11.20 -8.27 15.85
C MET A 1 10.29 -9.08 14.95
N ARG A 2 10.80 -10.12 14.31
CA ARG A 2 10.04 -11.01 13.42
C ARG A 2 9.19 -11.97 14.27
N VAL A 3 7.91 -12.14 13.92
CA VAL A 3 7.02 -13.13 14.54
C VAL A 3 7.27 -14.47 13.82
N ASN A 4 7.89 -15.43 14.51
CA ASN A 4 8.28 -16.72 13.94
C ASN A 4 7.85 -17.95 14.77
N LYS A 5 7.13 -17.76 15.87
CA LYS A 5 6.68 -18.85 16.75
C LYS A 5 5.20 -18.72 17.07
N ILE A 6 4.51 -19.85 17.06
CA ILE A 6 3.12 -19.98 17.50
C ILE A 6 3.09 -20.87 18.75
N TYR A 7 2.51 -20.35 19.82
CA TYR A 7 2.33 -21.08 21.09
C TYR A 7 0.84 -21.33 21.33
N ARG A 8 0.54 -22.42 21.99
CA ARG A 8 -0.78 -22.75 22.50
C ARG A 8 -0.78 -22.58 24.01
N HIS A 9 -1.62 -21.65 24.49
CA HIS A 9 -1.85 -21.39 25.90
C HIS A 9 -3.14 -22.07 26.39
N GLN A 10 -3.12 -22.67 27.55
CA GLN A 10 -4.32 -23.15 28.24
C GLN A 10 -4.78 -22.07 29.22
N LEU A 11 -6.05 -21.64 29.09
CA LEU A 11 -6.60 -20.64 30.00
C LEU A 11 -6.45 -21.08 31.46
N ASN A 12 -6.06 -20.13 32.31
CA ASN A 12 -5.79 -20.34 33.75
C ASN A 12 -4.55 -21.21 34.08
N SER A 13 -3.69 -21.51 33.10
CA SER A 13 -2.36 -22.11 33.36
C SER A 13 -1.27 -21.04 33.43
N ASP A 14 -0.10 -21.39 33.98
CA ASP A 14 1.09 -20.54 33.90
C ASP A 14 1.61 -20.54 32.46
N ILE A 15 2.01 -19.36 31.94
CA ILE A 15 2.61 -19.18 30.61
C ILE A 15 3.85 -20.04 30.37
N LYS A 16 4.54 -20.47 31.45
CA LYS A 16 5.67 -21.41 31.37
C LYS A 16 5.28 -22.78 30.83
N ASN A 17 3.98 -23.11 30.89
CA ASN A 17 3.43 -24.37 30.42
C ASN A 17 2.93 -24.28 28.97
N ASP A 18 3.15 -23.15 28.32
CA ASP A 18 2.74 -22.95 26.93
C ASP A 18 3.50 -23.89 25.99
N ILE A 19 2.75 -24.48 25.08
CA ILE A 19 3.29 -25.46 24.14
C ILE A 19 3.67 -24.77 22.86
N LEU A 20 4.94 -24.84 22.45
CA LEU A 20 5.37 -24.44 21.12
C LEU A 20 4.74 -25.37 20.09
N VAL A 21 3.86 -24.80 19.25
CA VAL A 21 3.10 -25.54 18.23
C VAL A 21 3.80 -25.50 16.88
N PHE A 22 4.40 -24.36 16.55
CA PHE A 22 5.08 -24.15 15.28
C PHE A 22 6.21 -23.13 15.42
N GLU A 23 7.31 -23.37 14.73
CA GLU A 23 8.42 -22.43 14.60
C GLU A 23 8.84 -22.31 13.14
N GLU A 24 8.80 -21.09 12.60
CA GLU A 24 9.37 -20.75 11.31
C GLU A 24 10.86 -20.48 11.46
N LYS A 25 11.68 -21.26 10.77
CA LYS A 25 13.14 -21.19 10.86
C LYS A 25 13.78 -20.33 9.77
N ASP A 26 13.05 -20.11 8.68
CA ASP A 26 13.52 -19.28 7.58
C ASP A 26 13.33 -17.80 7.92
N ASP A 27 14.43 -17.04 7.90
CA ASP A 27 14.44 -15.63 8.28
C ASP A 27 13.68 -14.73 7.32
N GLN A 28 13.40 -15.19 6.12
CA GLN A 28 12.60 -14.48 5.12
C GLN A 28 11.09 -14.56 5.37
N PHE A 29 10.64 -15.34 6.38
CA PHE A 29 9.23 -15.54 6.64
C PHE A 29 8.81 -15.04 8.01
N SER A 30 7.63 -14.44 8.05
CA SER A 30 6.88 -14.18 9.28
C SER A 30 5.69 -15.13 9.38
N THR A 31 5.30 -15.50 10.61
CA THR A 31 4.19 -16.44 10.81
C THR A 31 3.09 -15.84 11.67
N GLY A 32 1.86 -16.26 11.42
CA GLY A 32 0.68 -15.88 12.19
C GLY A 32 -0.34 -17.00 12.23
N VAL A 33 -1.30 -16.91 13.14
CA VAL A 33 -2.39 -17.88 13.27
C VAL A 33 -3.74 -17.18 13.23
N TYR A 34 -4.71 -17.77 12.52
CA TYR A 34 -6.08 -17.29 12.49
C TYR A 34 -7.07 -18.47 12.45
N LYS A 35 -8.32 -18.18 12.71
CA LYS A 35 -9.42 -19.13 12.59
C LYS A 35 -10.25 -18.79 11.36
N THR A 36 -10.64 -19.80 10.57
CA THR A 36 -11.48 -19.61 9.39
C THR A 36 -12.86 -19.02 9.77
N LYS A 37 -13.52 -18.33 8.82
CA LYS A 37 -14.88 -17.81 9.01
C LYS A 37 -15.87 -18.91 9.46
N SER A 38 -15.71 -20.12 8.93
CA SER A 38 -16.50 -21.30 9.33
C SER A 38 -16.33 -21.71 10.78
N GLN A 39 -15.32 -21.20 11.47
CA GLN A 39 -14.92 -21.63 12.82
C GLN A 39 -14.45 -23.09 12.92
N GLU A 40 -14.28 -23.79 11.79
CA GLU A 40 -13.92 -25.21 11.75
C GLU A 40 -12.42 -25.47 11.70
N PHE A 41 -11.64 -24.51 11.20
CA PHE A 41 -10.19 -24.69 11.07
C PHE A 41 -9.40 -23.54 11.68
N LEU A 42 -8.28 -23.90 12.34
CA LEU A 42 -7.18 -23.01 12.68
C LEU A 42 -6.17 -23.08 11.54
N VAL A 43 -5.63 -21.94 11.14
CA VAL A 43 -4.66 -21.85 10.05
C VAL A 43 -3.43 -21.09 10.53
N ILE A 44 -2.25 -21.72 10.36
CA ILE A 44 -0.95 -21.05 10.49
C ILE A 44 -0.52 -20.63 9.08
N ALA A 45 -0.19 -19.36 8.90
CA ALA A 45 0.32 -18.81 7.64
C ALA A 45 1.74 -18.29 7.85
N SER A 46 2.71 -18.85 7.14
CA SER A 46 4.07 -18.32 6.99
C SER A 46 4.16 -17.59 5.67
N ARG A 47 4.60 -16.31 5.69
CA ARG A 47 4.63 -15.44 4.51
C ARG A 47 5.94 -14.67 4.41
N SER A 48 6.52 -14.64 3.22
CA SER A 48 7.49 -13.63 2.77
C SER A 48 6.78 -12.63 1.86
N THR A 49 7.52 -11.74 1.24
CA THR A 49 6.97 -10.76 0.28
C THR A 49 6.20 -11.42 -0.86
N LEU A 50 6.68 -12.56 -1.38
CA LEU A 50 6.16 -13.20 -2.59
C LEU A 50 5.84 -14.69 -2.43
N THR A 51 5.96 -15.24 -1.21
CA THR A 51 5.79 -16.68 -1.02
C THR A 51 4.96 -16.94 0.23
N THR A 52 4.02 -17.87 0.11
CA THR A 52 3.15 -18.29 1.23
C THR A 52 3.26 -19.80 1.44
N GLU A 53 3.26 -20.21 2.71
CA GLU A 53 3.00 -21.58 3.15
C GLU A 53 1.94 -21.58 4.23
N MET A 54 0.93 -22.45 4.11
CA MET A 54 -0.11 -22.55 5.10
C MET A 54 -0.20 -23.96 5.68
N ARG A 55 -0.59 -24.03 6.94
CA ARG A 55 -0.90 -25.25 7.67
C ARG A 55 -2.28 -25.10 8.31
N PHE A 56 -3.03 -26.18 8.41
CA PHE A 56 -4.38 -26.14 8.97
C PHE A 56 -4.59 -27.27 9.97
N LEU A 57 -5.52 -27.05 10.89
CA LEU A 57 -5.91 -27.96 11.95
C LEU A 57 -7.40 -27.82 12.20
N ASN A 58 -8.11 -28.93 12.41
CA ASN A 58 -9.51 -28.88 12.85
C ASN A 58 -9.61 -28.19 14.22
N ALA A 59 -10.38 -27.11 14.30
CA ALA A 59 -10.51 -26.30 15.51
C ALA A 59 -11.16 -27.05 16.68
N ASN A 60 -11.89 -28.16 16.43
CA ASN A 60 -12.49 -29.01 17.46
C ASN A 60 -11.49 -30.02 18.04
N THR A 61 -10.34 -30.23 17.41
CA THR A 61 -9.26 -31.10 17.90
C THR A 61 -7.94 -30.31 18.03
N PRO A 62 -7.89 -29.24 18.85
CA PRO A 62 -6.77 -28.30 18.89
C PRO A 62 -5.47 -28.89 19.44
N ASN A 63 -5.49 -30.14 19.94
CA ASN A 63 -4.34 -30.85 20.45
C ASN A 63 -3.61 -31.69 19.37
N GLU A 64 -4.21 -31.83 18.19
CA GLU A 64 -3.57 -32.51 17.06
C GLU A 64 -2.50 -31.63 16.40
N GLU A 65 -1.77 -32.20 15.46
CA GLU A 65 -0.75 -31.49 14.68
C GLU A 65 -1.36 -30.74 13.49
N PHE A 66 -0.79 -29.58 13.19
CA PHE A 66 -1.14 -28.84 11.98
C PHE A 66 -0.64 -29.57 10.73
N LYS A 67 -1.55 -29.84 9.81
CA LYS A 67 -1.25 -30.44 8.52
C LYS A 67 -0.80 -29.36 7.53
N LEU A 68 0.25 -29.67 6.74
CA LEU A 68 0.67 -28.81 5.65
C LEU A 68 -0.43 -28.76 4.59
N PHE A 69 -0.80 -27.54 4.14
CA PHE A 69 -1.80 -27.38 3.08
C PHE A 69 -1.21 -27.73 1.70
N THR A 70 -0.12 -27.07 1.34
CA THR A 70 0.72 -27.41 0.17
C THR A 70 2.16 -27.02 0.45
N LYS A 71 3.12 -27.67 -0.25
CA LYS A 71 4.54 -27.37 -0.10
C LYS A 71 4.84 -25.94 -0.53
N ARG A 72 5.79 -25.33 0.17
CA ARG A 72 6.34 -24.02 -0.17
C ARG A 72 7.01 -24.06 -1.54
N GLU A 73 6.62 -23.14 -2.41
CA GLU A 73 7.23 -22.89 -3.71
C GLU A 73 7.56 -21.42 -3.83
N LYS A 74 8.76 -21.09 -4.30
CA LYS A 74 9.18 -19.69 -4.45
C LYS A 74 8.24 -18.94 -5.40
N ASN A 75 7.82 -17.73 -5.00
CA ASN A 75 6.87 -16.87 -5.70
C ASN A 75 5.44 -17.43 -5.80
N HIS A 76 5.11 -18.49 -5.06
CA HIS A 76 3.74 -18.96 -4.94
C HIS A 76 3.05 -18.28 -3.76
N GLU A 77 2.14 -17.40 -4.07
CA GLU A 77 1.28 -16.69 -3.11
C GLU A 77 -0.11 -17.30 -3.13
N TYR A 78 -0.66 -17.59 -1.96
CA TYR A 78 -2.04 -18.06 -1.86
C TYR A 78 -2.65 -17.75 -0.49
N SER A 79 -3.99 -17.72 -0.46
CA SER A 79 -4.79 -17.69 0.76
C SER A 79 -5.89 -18.75 0.68
N ILE A 80 -6.35 -19.22 1.86
CA ILE A 80 -7.40 -20.23 1.94
C ILE A 80 -8.60 -19.73 2.74
N ASN A 81 -9.79 -20.00 2.23
CA ASN A 81 -11.06 -19.77 2.89
C ASN A 81 -11.83 -21.10 2.93
N HIS A 82 -12.50 -21.41 4.04
CA HIS A 82 -13.24 -22.66 4.19
C HIS A 82 -14.75 -22.42 4.16
N PHE A 83 -15.44 -23.23 3.34
CA PHE A 83 -16.90 -23.25 3.29
C PHE A 83 -17.42 -24.64 2.90
N GLY A 84 -18.33 -25.20 3.71
CA GLY A 84 -18.85 -26.56 3.52
C GLY A 84 -17.74 -27.61 3.61
N ASP A 85 -17.64 -28.49 2.62
CA ASP A 85 -16.62 -29.56 2.57
C ASP A 85 -15.37 -29.15 1.75
N SER A 86 -15.15 -27.85 1.51
CA SER A 86 -14.14 -27.36 0.57
C SER A 86 -13.35 -26.18 1.11
N PHE A 87 -12.09 -26.13 0.70
CA PHE A 87 -11.29 -24.90 0.72
C PHE A 87 -11.39 -24.18 -0.62
N TYR A 88 -11.53 -22.85 -0.55
CA TYR A 88 -11.45 -21.92 -1.68
C TYR A 88 -10.14 -21.20 -1.59
N ILE A 89 -9.37 -21.23 -2.65
CA ILE A 89 -7.97 -20.84 -2.69
C ILE A 89 -7.81 -19.71 -3.69
N LEU A 90 -7.43 -18.52 -3.20
CA LEU A 90 -6.96 -17.44 -4.06
C LEU A 90 -5.46 -17.67 -4.27
N THR A 91 -5.00 -17.82 -5.53
CA THR A 91 -3.61 -18.24 -5.81
C THR A 91 -3.08 -17.67 -7.12
N ASN A 92 -1.76 -17.44 -7.17
CA ASN A 92 -1.04 -17.08 -8.39
C ASN A 92 -0.32 -18.29 -9.04
N SER A 93 -0.65 -19.52 -8.62
CA SER A 93 -0.04 -20.73 -9.19
C SER A 93 -0.17 -20.80 -10.72
N GLU A 94 0.75 -21.55 -11.38
CA GLU A 94 0.79 -21.76 -12.83
C GLU A 94 0.78 -20.45 -13.64
N ASN A 95 1.61 -19.48 -13.21
CA ASN A 95 1.77 -18.17 -13.87
C ASN A 95 0.48 -17.30 -13.88
N SER A 96 -0.45 -17.56 -12.98
CA SER A 96 -1.67 -16.74 -12.81
C SER A 96 -1.38 -15.46 -12.06
N LYS A 97 -0.54 -14.57 -12.61
CA LYS A 97 0.00 -13.37 -11.94
C LYS A 97 -1.06 -12.53 -11.21
N ASN A 98 -2.19 -12.26 -11.87
CA ASN A 98 -3.31 -11.51 -11.28
C ASN A 98 -4.25 -12.39 -10.47
N PHE A 99 -3.76 -13.53 -10.01
CA PHE A 99 -4.48 -14.55 -9.25
C PHE A 99 -5.63 -15.22 -10.02
N ARG A 100 -6.04 -16.36 -9.50
CA ARG A 100 -7.22 -17.14 -9.87
C ARG A 100 -7.81 -17.75 -8.61
N ILE A 101 -9.04 -18.27 -8.70
CA ILE A 101 -9.68 -18.92 -7.57
C ILE A 101 -9.85 -20.40 -7.88
N MET A 102 -9.29 -21.22 -7.00
CA MET A 102 -9.36 -22.67 -7.05
C MET A 102 -10.20 -23.18 -5.87
N ARG A 103 -10.63 -24.45 -5.96
CA ARG A 103 -11.33 -25.16 -4.90
C ARG A 103 -10.74 -26.55 -4.73
N CYS A 104 -10.64 -27.05 -3.52
CA CYS A 104 -10.33 -28.45 -3.24
C CYS A 104 -11.14 -28.98 -2.05
N SER A 105 -11.21 -30.31 -1.92
CA SER A 105 -11.83 -30.93 -0.74
C SER A 105 -10.96 -30.73 0.50
N VAL A 106 -11.59 -30.59 1.68
CA VAL A 106 -10.87 -30.61 2.98
C VAL A 106 -10.11 -31.92 3.21
N LYS A 107 -10.46 -33.01 2.52
CA LYS A 107 -9.81 -34.32 2.62
C LYS A 107 -8.57 -34.47 1.75
N ASP A 108 -8.48 -33.69 0.69
CA ASP A 108 -7.33 -33.70 -0.24
C ASP A 108 -7.01 -32.26 -0.66
N THR A 109 -5.90 -31.73 -0.13
CA THR A 109 -5.42 -30.37 -0.40
C THR A 109 -4.26 -30.34 -1.40
N SER A 110 -3.91 -31.49 -2.01
CA SER A 110 -2.86 -31.56 -3.03
C SER A 110 -3.18 -30.64 -4.23
N ILE A 111 -2.17 -29.98 -4.80
CA ILE A 111 -2.37 -29.07 -5.94
C ILE A 111 -3.05 -29.77 -7.11
N SER A 112 -2.78 -31.07 -7.31
CA SER A 112 -3.41 -31.86 -8.37
C SER A 112 -4.92 -32.06 -8.20
N SER A 113 -5.46 -31.85 -7.01
CA SER A 113 -6.90 -31.93 -6.70
C SER A 113 -7.61 -30.58 -6.82
N TRP A 114 -6.88 -29.51 -7.15
CA TRP A 114 -7.47 -28.17 -7.23
C TRP A 114 -8.27 -28.00 -8.53
N GLU A 115 -9.53 -27.63 -8.38
CA GLU A 115 -10.47 -27.32 -9.44
C GLU A 115 -10.59 -25.83 -9.63
N GLU A 116 -10.45 -25.32 -10.87
CA GLU A 116 -10.56 -23.90 -11.17
C GLU A 116 -12.02 -23.43 -11.11
N ILE A 117 -12.28 -22.40 -10.29
CA ILE A 117 -13.61 -21.79 -10.14
C ILE A 117 -13.70 -20.45 -10.88
N ILE A 118 -12.64 -19.64 -10.78
CA ILE A 118 -12.50 -18.37 -11.51
C ILE A 118 -11.12 -18.37 -12.17
N PRO A 119 -11.05 -18.29 -13.50
CA PRO A 119 -9.78 -18.29 -14.22
C PRO A 119 -9.03 -16.96 -14.03
N HIS A 120 -7.73 -17.03 -14.24
CA HIS A 120 -6.85 -15.86 -14.31
C HIS A 120 -7.26 -14.92 -15.46
N SER A 121 -7.13 -13.62 -15.23
CA SER A 121 -7.23 -12.58 -16.25
C SER A 121 -6.00 -11.68 -16.24
N LYS A 122 -5.48 -11.30 -17.40
CA LYS A 122 -4.39 -10.31 -17.49
C LYS A 122 -4.83 -8.89 -17.14
N GLU A 123 -6.12 -8.60 -17.27
CA GLU A 123 -6.69 -7.26 -17.10
C GLU A 123 -7.33 -7.04 -15.72
N ILE A 124 -7.62 -8.14 -15.01
CA ILE A 124 -8.33 -8.11 -13.73
C ILE A 124 -7.45 -8.78 -12.66
N LEU A 125 -7.05 -8.01 -11.67
CA LEU A 125 -6.41 -8.52 -10.46
C LEU A 125 -7.51 -8.94 -9.47
N ILE A 126 -7.48 -10.20 -9.02
CA ILE A 126 -8.35 -10.66 -7.93
C ILE A 126 -7.65 -10.36 -6.62
N GLU A 127 -8.26 -9.49 -5.80
CA GLU A 127 -7.66 -9.04 -4.54
C GLU A 127 -8.12 -9.85 -3.32
N ASP A 128 -9.40 -10.23 -3.29
CA ASP A 128 -9.99 -10.93 -2.13
C ASP A 128 -11.29 -11.64 -2.50
N ILE A 129 -11.75 -12.53 -1.61
CA ILE A 129 -13.00 -13.27 -1.76
C ILE A 129 -13.79 -13.29 -0.45
N GLU A 130 -15.12 -13.26 -0.55
CA GLU A 130 -16.02 -13.40 0.59
C GLU A 130 -17.13 -14.43 0.28
N LEU A 131 -17.26 -15.43 1.16
CA LEU A 131 -18.16 -16.57 0.97
C LEU A 131 -19.42 -16.45 1.82
N PHE A 132 -20.57 -16.73 1.22
CA PHE A 132 -21.88 -16.82 1.85
C PHE A 132 -22.61 -18.09 1.38
N ASP A 133 -23.65 -18.52 2.09
CA ASP A 133 -24.43 -19.72 1.76
C ASP A 133 -25.04 -19.68 0.36
N GLU A 134 -25.50 -18.51 -0.09
CA GLU A 134 -26.13 -18.33 -1.39
C GLU A 134 -25.24 -17.59 -2.41
N TYR A 135 -24.22 -16.86 -1.95
CA TYR A 135 -23.45 -15.94 -2.77
C TYR A 135 -21.94 -16.13 -2.61
N PHE A 136 -21.23 -15.81 -3.66
CA PHE A 136 -19.79 -15.70 -3.69
C PHE A 136 -19.43 -14.30 -4.19
N VAL A 137 -18.71 -13.54 -3.38
CA VAL A 137 -18.30 -12.18 -3.69
C VAL A 137 -16.79 -12.17 -3.96
N ILE A 138 -16.39 -11.56 -5.08
CA ILE A 138 -15.01 -11.45 -5.51
C ILE A 138 -14.67 -9.97 -5.57
N SER A 139 -13.62 -9.56 -4.84
CA SER A 139 -13.02 -8.22 -4.98
C SER A 139 -12.02 -8.25 -6.12
N GLU A 140 -12.26 -7.44 -7.12
CA GLU A 140 -11.48 -7.37 -8.35
C GLU A 140 -10.99 -5.93 -8.56
N ARG A 141 -9.78 -5.78 -9.11
CA ARG A 141 -9.27 -4.48 -9.57
C ARG A 141 -9.10 -4.51 -11.08
N GLU A 142 -9.80 -3.62 -11.77
CA GLU A 142 -9.71 -3.44 -13.21
C GLU A 142 -9.43 -1.98 -13.54
N LYS A 143 -8.38 -1.71 -14.32
CA LYS A 143 -7.94 -0.34 -14.68
C LYS A 143 -7.81 0.59 -13.47
N GLY A 144 -7.32 0.06 -12.35
CA GLY A 144 -7.10 0.78 -11.09
C GLY A 144 -8.35 1.02 -10.25
N LEU A 145 -9.51 0.47 -10.60
CA LEU A 145 -10.75 0.62 -9.83
C LEU A 145 -11.18 -0.73 -9.25
N VAL A 146 -11.49 -0.72 -7.96
CA VAL A 146 -12.04 -1.88 -7.26
C VAL A 146 -13.49 -2.11 -7.69
N LYS A 147 -13.84 -3.36 -7.96
CA LYS A 147 -15.18 -3.83 -8.29
C LYS A 147 -15.51 -5.04 -7.43
N PHE A 148 -16.77 -5.18 -7.05
CA PHE A 148 -17.26 -6.41 -6.41
C PHE A 148 -18.14 -7.15 -7.40
N ARG A 149 -17.66 -8.33 -7.83
CA ARG A 149 -18.46 -9.27 -8.62
C ARG A 149 -19.18 -10.22 -7.65
N ILE A 150 -20.50 -10.25 -7.71
CA ILE A 150 -21.35 -11.07 -6.87
C ILE A 150 -21.93 -12.18 -7.72
N LYS A 151 -21.62 -13.43 -7.38
CA LYS A 151 -22.14 -14.64 -8.04
C LYS A 151 -23.10 -15.36 -7.12
N LYS A 152 -24.15 -15.93 -7.68
CA LYS A 152 -25.08 -16.81 -6.97
C LYS A 152 -24.72 -18.26 -7.24
N TRP A 153 -24.45 -19.04 -6.20
CA TRP A 153 -23.97 -20.43 -6.36
C TRP A 153 -24.87 -21.30 -7.22
N LYS A 154 -26.18 -21.27 -6.96
CA LYS A 154 -27.13 -22.23 -7.57
C LYS A 154 -27.48 -21.94 -9.02
N THR A 155 -27.46 -20.68 -9.45
CA THR A 155 -27.94 -20.26 -10.77
C THR A 155 -26.83 -19.78 -11.68
N ASN A 156 -25.60 -19.62 -11.15
CA ASN A 156 -24.49 -18.95 -11.82
C ASN A 156 -24.78 -17.49 -12.27
N ASP A 157 -25.91 -16.92 -11.84
CA ASP A 157 -26.19 -15.51 -12.08
C ASP A 157 -25.12 -14.65 -11.41
N GLU A 158 -24.61 -13.67 -12.12
CA GLU A 158 -23.61 -12.75 -11.60
C GLU A 158 -23.93 -11.31 -11.97
N PHE A 159 -23.46 -10.39 -11.13
CA PHE A 159 -23.53 -8.95 -11.39
C PHE A 159 -22.45 -8.22 -10.64
N TYR A 160 -22.12 -7.03 -11.10
CA TYR A 160 -21.22 -6.12 -10.40
C TYR A 160 -22.01 -5.15 -9.53
N LEU A 161 -21.52 -4.93 -8.30
CA LEU A 161 -22.02 -3.87 -7.45
C LEU A 161 -21.65 -2.51 -8.08
N PRO A 162 -22.62 -1.62 -8.32
CA PRO A 162 -22.36 -0.37 -9.00
C PRO A 162 -21.64 0.64 -8.08
N PHE A 163 -20.47 1.11 -8.52
CA PHE A 163 -19.76 2.23 -7.94
C PHE A 163 -19.74 3.40 -8.92
N GLU A 164 -19.81 4.61 -8.40
CA GLU A 164 -19.77 5.83 -9.20
C GLU A 164 -18.43 6.55 -9.02
N GLY A 165 -17.96 7.20 -10.09
CA GLY A 165 -16.74 8.01 -10.08
C GLY A 165 -15.51 7.26 -10.59
N GLN A 166 -14.39 8.00 -10.65
CA GLN A 166 -13.10 7.51 -11.18
C GLN A 166 -11.97 7.52 -10.12
N THR A 167 -12.27 7.99 -8.91
CA THR A 167 -11.29 8.21 -7.84
C THR A 167 -11.88 7.77 -6.51
N TYR A 168 -12.18 6.48 -6.41
CA TYR A 168 -12.73 5.86 -5.21
C TYR A 168 -11.93 4.61 -4.83
N ASN A 169 -12.12 4.19 -3.60
CA ASN A 169 -11.73 2.87 -3.12
C ASN A 169 -12.93 2.19 -2.45
N ALA A 170 -13.01 0.87 -2.60
CA ALA A 170 -13.95 0.01 -1.90
C ALA A 170 -13.19 -1.21 -1.36
N SER A 171 -13.56 -1.68 -0.18
CA SER A 171 -12.99 -2.89 0.41
C SER A 171 -14.07 -3.72 1.10
N LEU A 172 -13.92 -5.03 1.09
CA LEU A 172 -14.79 -5.91 1.84
C LEU A 172 -14.73 -5.56 3.33
N GLY A 173 -15.88 -5.52 3.97
CA GLY A 173 -16.02 -5.27 5.40
C GLY A 173 -16.05 -6.58 6.20
N ILE A 174 -16.43 -6.50 7.46
CA ILE A 174 -16.57 -7.67 8.33
C ILE A 174 -17.92 -8.36 8.04
N ASN A 175 -17.87 -9.58 7.51
CA ASN A 175 -19.00 -10.41 7.13
C ASN A 175 -18.90 -11.78 7.82
N LEU A 176 -19.27 -11.88 9.10
CA LEU A 176 -19.06 -13.09 9.91
C LEU A 176 -20.09 -14.19 9.67
N ASP A 177 -21.30 -13.82 9.22
CA ASP A 177 -22.42 -14.75 9.06
C ASP A 177 -22.54 -15.23 7.61
N PHE A 178 -22.38 -16.53 7.40
CA PHE A 178 -22.56 -17.15 6.09
C PHE A 178 -24.00 -17.08 5.57
N SER A 179 -24.99 -17.16 6.46
CA SER A 179 -26.40 -17.15 6.07
C SER A 179 -26.91 -15.78 5.64
N SER A 180 -26.11 -14.74 5.85
CA SER A 180 -26.47 -13.37 5.48
C SER A 180 -26.60 -13.23 3.97
N LYS A 181 -27.67 -12.54 3.53
CA LYS A 181 -27.83 -12.05 2.15
C LYS A 181 -27.32 -10.62 1.98
N LYS A 182 -26.66 -10.09 3.00
CA LYS A 182 -26.17 -8.74 3.06
C LYS A 182 -24.63 -8.74 3.07
N LEU A 183 -24.05 -8.07 2.09
CA LEU A 183 -22.63 -7.79 1.99
C LEU A 183 -22.34 -6.48 2.71
N ARG A 184 -21.48 -6.51 3.70
CA ARG A 184 -20.91 -5.30 4.31
C ARG A 184 -19.60 -4.96 3.64
N TYR A 185 -19.46 -3.69 3.27
CA TYR A 185 -18.24 -3.17 2.65
C TYR A 185 -17.97 -1.73 3.07
N ASN A 186 -16.73 -1.29 2.90
CA ASN A 186 -16.33 0.10 3.08
C ASN A 186 -16.23 0.77 1.73
N PHE A 187 -16.58 2.05 1.68
CA PHE A 187 -16.45 2.89 0.49
C PHE A 187 -15.91 4.26 0.87
N THR A 188 -15.01 4.79 0.06
CA THR A 188 -14.48 6.14 0.19
C THR A 188 -14.07 6.66 -1.19
N SER A 189 -13.90 7.99 -1.32
CA SER A 189 -13.27 8.59 -2.49
C SER A 189 -12.43 9.79 -2.05
N LEU A 190 -11.74 10.45 -2.97
CA LEU A 190 -11.02 11.68 -2.62
C LEU A 190 -11.94 12.80 -2.08
N THR A 191 -13.25 12.75 -2.37
CA THR A 191 -14.22 13.76 -1.96
C THR A 191 -15.26 13.27 -0.94
N ASN A 192 -15.44 11.96 -0.81
CA ASN A 192 -16.47 11.39 0.07
C ASN A 192 -15.84 10.70 1.29
N PRO A 193 -16.22 11.07 2.52
CA PRO A 193 -15.79 10.42 3.74
C PRO A 193 -16.04 8.91 3.72
N SER A 194 -15.16 8.17 4.42
CA SER A 194 -15.29 6.72 4.52
C SER A 194 -16.64 6.33 5.09
N SER A 195 -17.29 5.37 4.45
CA SER A 195 -18.63 4.90 4.78
C SER A 195 -18.63 3.39 4.92
N VAL A 196 -19.34 2.87 5.93
CA VAL A 196 -19.68 1.46 6.07
C VAL A 196 -21.06 1.26 5.46
N ILE A 197 -21.14 0.40 4.46
CA ILE A 197 -22.35 0.17 3.68
C ILE A 197 -22.74 -1.31 3.75
N GLU A 198 -24.02 -1.56 3.89
CA GLU A 198 -24.66 -2.88 3.81
C GLU A 198 -25.44 -2.96 2.50
N PHE A 199 -25.10 -3.94 1.67
CA PHE A 199 -25.76 -4.19 0.39
C PHE A 199 -26.54 -5.49 0.44
N ASP A 200 -27.86 -5.43 0.27
CA ASP A 200 -28.70 -6.62 0.13
C ASP A 200 -28.54 -7.21 -1.28
N MET A 201 -27.82 -8.33 -1.36
CA MET A 201 -27.48 -9.00 -2.63
C MET A 201 -28.73 -9.58 -3.32
N SER A 202 -29.80 -9.86 -2.59
CA SER A 202 -31.06 -10.38 -3.14
C SER A 202 -31.96 -9.28 -3.70
N LYS A 203 -32.03 -8.13 -3.01
CA LYS A 203 -32.86 -6.98 -3.40
C LYS A 203 -32.11 -5.94 -4.24
N LYS A 204 -30.80 -6.08 -4.34
CA LYS A 204 -29.89 -5.12 -5.00
C LYS A 204 -30.05 -3.68 -4.45
N SER A 205 -30.22 -3.55 -3.13
CA SER A 205 -30.39 -2.27 -2.44
C SER A 205 -29.30 -2.05 -1.41
N LYS A 206 -28.89 -0.79 -1.23
CA LYS A 206 -27.84 -0.40 -0.27
C LYS A 206 -28.42 0.40 0.88
N ASN A 207 -27.84 0.21 2.07
CA ASN A 207 -28.09 0.98 3.28
C ASN A 207 -26.75 1.46 3.85
N ILE A 208 -26.61 2.76 4.09
CA ILE A 208 -25.42 3.32 4.72
C ILE A 208 -25.57 3.16 6.23
N LEU A 209 -24.66 2.38 6.83
CA LEU A 209 -24.68 2.11 8.27
C LEU A 209 -23.95 3.21 9.06
N LYS A 210 -22.85 3.71 8.50
CA LYS A 210 -22.01 4.71 9.15
C LYS A 210 -21.27 5.52 8.12
N VAL A 211 -21.12 6.82 8.37
CA VAL A 211 -20.26 7.74 7.63
C VAL A 211 -19.23 8.32 8.60
N GLN A 212 -17.99 8.43 8.20
CA GLN A 212 -16.96 9.12 8.98
C GLN A 212 -17.35 10.57 9.18
N GLU A 213 -17.37 11.01 10.44
CA GLU A 213 -17.62 12.40 10.78
C GLU A 213 -16.44 13.29 10.37
N VAL A 214 -16.76 14.45 9.82
CA VAL A 214 -15.82 15.53 9.54
C VAL A 214 -16.07 16.64 10.57
N VAL A 215 -15.04 17.03 11.28
CA VAL A 215 -15.14 18.02 12.39
C VAL A 215 -15.58 19.38 11.88
N ASP A 216 -15.16 19.78 10.67
CA ASP A 216 -15.63 21.02 10.05
C ASP A 216 -17.11 20.93 9.68
N LYS A 217 -17.94 21.69 10.38
CA LYS A 217 -19.38 21.75 10.15
C LYS A 217 -19.78 22.33 8.79
N ASN A 218 -18.88 23.04 8.13
CA ASN A 218 -19.10 23.60 6.79
C ASN A 218 -18.71 22.65 5.66
N PHE A 219 -18.13 21.51 5.99
CA PHE A 219 -17.76 20.50 5.01
C PHE A 219 -18.98 20.01 4.25
N LYS A 220 -18.85 20.01 2.91
CA LYS A 220 -19.77 19.35 1.99
C LYS A 220 -18.95 18.71 0.89
N SER A 221 -19.11 17.40 0.66
CA SER A 221 -18.43 16.69 -0.44
C SER A 221 -18.64 17.38 -1.79
N SER A 222 -19.81 18.03 -1.98
CA SER A 222 -20.14 18.76 -3.20
C SER A 222 -19.31 20.01 -3.44
N ASN A 223 -18.53 20.50 -2.46
CA ASN A 223 -17.61 21.63 -2.64
C ASN A 223 -16.29 21.20 -3.29
N TYR A 224 -16.05 19.91 -3.41
CA TYR A 224 -14.82 19.35 -3.96
C TYR A 224 -15.13 18.56 -5.23
N GLU A 225 -14.14 18.43 -6.07
CA GLU A 225 -14.20 17.60 -7.27
C GLU A 225 -12.92 16.79 -7.42
N SER A 226 -13.06 15.59 -7.99
CA SER A 226 -11.94 14.74 -8.28
C SER A 226 -12.03 14.14 -9.68
N LYS A 227 -10.87 13.89 -10.28
CA LYS A 227 -10.77 13.27 -11.60
C LYS A 227 -9.53 12.40 -11.68
N ARG A 228 -9.47 11.54 -12.68
CA ARG A 228 -8.28 10.77 -13.05
C ARG A 228 -7.79 11.24 -14.42
N VAL A 229 -6.49 11.47 -14.51
CA VAL A 229 -5.79 11.82 -15.75
C VAL A 229 -4.64 10.84 -15.96
N TRP A 230 -3.99 10.89 -17.13
CA TRP A 230 -2.96 9.94 -17.51
C TRP A 230 -1.75 10.70 -18.06
N ALA A 231 -0.60 10.53 -17.43
CA ALA A 231 0.67 10.99 -17.93
C ALA A 231 1.32 9.91 -18.81
N ILE A 232 2.22 10.31 -19.70
CA ILE A 232 3.02 9.37 -20.50
C ILE A 232 4.42 9.34 -19.91
N SER A 233 4.88 8.15 -19.48
CA SER A 233 6.23 7.94 -18.96
C SER A 233 7.26 7.90 -20.10
N HIS A 234 8.56 7.85 -19.73
CA HIS A 234 9.71 7.85 -20.63
C HIS A 234 9.70 6.71 -21.67
N ASP A 235 9.03 5.60 -21.37
CA ASP A 235 8.92 4.40 -22.19
C ASP A 235 7.57 4.26 -22.92
N GLY A 236 6.73 5.31 -22.87
CA GLY A 236 5.39 5.32 -23.45
C GLY A 236 4.29 4.75 -22.55
N THR A 237 4.63 4.29 -21.35
CA THR A 237 3.66 3.74 -20.39
C THR A 237 2.74 4.84 -19.88
N GLN A 238 1.43 4.59 -19.83
CA GLN A 238 0.44 5.53 -19.32
C GLN A 238 0.30 5.42 -17.80
N ILE A 239 0.64 6.48 -17.07
CA ILE A 239 0.63 6.54 -15.61
C ILE A 239 -0.65 7.24 -15.13
N PRO A 240 -1.52 6.55 -14.36
CA PRO A 240 -2.72 7.18 -13.82
C PRO A 240 -2.38 8.15 -12.70
N ILE A 241 -3.08 9.30 -12.69
CA ILE A 241 -2.97 10.32 -11.64
C ILE A 241 -4.37 10.63 -11.14
N SER A 242 -4.63 10.40 -9.86
CA SER A 242 -5.88 10.81 -9.20
C SER A 242 -5.71 12.20 -8.61
N ILE A 243 -6.60 13.14 -8.96
CA ILE A 243 -6.51 14.55 -8.56
C ILE A 243 -7.77 14.95 -7.80
N VAL A 244 -7.61 15.76 -6.75
CA VAL A 244 -8.72 16.40 -6.03
C VAL A 244 -8.40 17.86 -5.75
N LYS A 245 -9.42 18.70 -5.84
CA LYS A 245 -9.36 20.11 -5.48
C LYS A 245 -10.72 20.61 -4.98
N ARG A 246 -10.72 21.78 -4.37
CA ARG A 246 -11.94 22.55 -4.17
C ARG A 246 -12.47 23.06 -5.52
N LYS A 247 -13.77 23.07 -5.75
CA LYS A 247 -14.35 23.46 -7.04
C LYS A 247 -13.96 24.86 -7.49
N GLU A 248 -13.86 25.79 -6.54
CA GLU A 248 -13.47 27.17 -6.79
C GLU A 248 -11.99 27.34 -7.17
N THR A 249 -11.12 26.38 -6.84
CA THR A 249 -9.71 26.43 -7.23
C THR A 249 -9.58 26.31 -8.75
N VAL A 250 -8.95 27.28 -9.37
CA VAL A 250 -8.69 27.29 -10.82
C VAL A 250 -7.28 26.77 -11.07
N TYR A 251 -7.12 25.88 -12.04
CA TYR A 251 -5.79 25.40 -12.45
C TYR A 251 -5.03 26.52 -13.17
N SER A 252 -3.79 26.75 -12.79
CA SER A 252 -2.89 27.71 -13.40
C SER A 252 -1.44 27.43 -12.98
N GLU A 253 -0.48 28.10 -13.60
CA GLU A 253 0.94 28.06 -13.18
C GLU A 253 1.17 28.48 -11.73
N ASN A 254 0.26 29.26 -11.12
CA ASN A 254 0.32 29.74 -9.75
C ASN A 254 -0.45 28.87 -8.74
N THR A 255 -1.02 27.77 -9.16
CA THR A 255 -1.80 26.90 -8.29
C THR A 255 -0.89 25.95 -7.52
N PRO A 256 -0.85 26.00 -6.17
CA PRO A 256 -0.06 25.07 -5.39
C PRO A 256 -0.60 23.64 -5.53
N LEU A 257 0.28 22.69 -5.85
CA LEU A 257 -0.10 21.30 -6.04
C LEU A 257 0.85 20.38 -5.25
N LEU A 258 0.26 19.52 -4.40
CA LEU A 258 0.99 18.47 -3.69
C LEU A 258 0.80 17.13 -4.43
N LEU A 259 1.90 16.60 -4.98
CA LEU A 259 1.95 15.29 -5.63
C LEU A 259 2.47 14.24 -4.64
N TYR A 260 1.70 13.19 -4.41
CA TYR A 260 2.04 12.08 -3.53
C TYR A 260 2.41 10.83 -4.34
N GLY A 261 3.43 10.08 -3.89
CA GLY A 261 3.79 8.79 -4.47
C GLY A 261 4.40 7.83 -3.44
N TYR A 262 4.34 6.51 -3.78
CA TYR A 262 4.94 5.44 -2.98
C TYR A 262 5.71 4.46 -3.89
N GLY A 263 5.02 3.53 -4.56
CA GLY A 263 5.56 2.72 -5.66
C GLY A 263 6.44 1.55 -5.27
N SER A 264 6.15 0.85 -4.17
CA SER A 264 6.91 -0.33 -3.72
C SER A 264 5.99 -1.37 -3.10
N TYR A 265 6.46 -2.63 -3.04
CA TYR A 265 5.81 -3.78 -2.39
C TYR A 265 4.43 -4.13 -2.95
N GLY A 266 4.09 -3.68 -4.15
CA GLY A 266 2.73 -3.82 -4.66
C GLY A 266 1.71 -2.92 -3.97
N ILE A 267 2.11 -2.13 -2.96
CA ILE A 267 1.18 -1.31 -2.19
C ILE A 267 0.54 -0.25 -3.07
N THR A 268 -0.78 -0.32 -3.17
CA THR A 268 -1.58 0.64 -3.91
C THR A 268 -2.02 1.78 -3.02
N ILE A 269 -1.64 3.00 -3.38
CA ILE A 269 -2.14 4.22 -2.73
C ILE A 269 -3.49 4.57 -3.36
N ASP A 270 -4.54 4.05 -2.79
CA ASP A 270 -5.89 4.27 -3.27
C ASP A 270 -6.41 5.68 -2.97
N PRO A 271 -7.33 6.21 -3.80
CA PRO A 271 -7.93 7.53 -3.61
C PRO A 271 -8.95 7.54 -2.46
N TYR A 272 -8.47 7.72 -1.23
CA TYR A 272 -9.30 7.80 -0.02
C TYR A 272 -9.50 9.23 0.47
N PHE A 273 -10.58 9.45 1.21
CA PHE A 273 -10.86 10.71 1.89
C PHE A 273 -9.91 10.95 3.06
N SER A 274 -9.47 12.18 3.21
CA SER A 274 -8.70 12.62 4.37
C SER A 274 -9.23 13.95 4.87
N SER A 275 -9.70 13.99 6.12
CA SER A 275 -10.17 15.24 6.74
C SER A 275 -9.04 16.25 6.96
N THR A 276 -7.82 15.80 7.19
CA THR A 276 -6.66 16.68 7.32
C THR A 276 -6.29 17.36 6.00
N ARG A 277 -6.46 16.65 4.88
CA ARG A 277 -6.22 17.19 3.53
C ARG A 277 -7.10 18.38 3.20
N LEU A 278 -8.30 18.47 3.78
CA LEU A 278 -9.19 19.64 3.62
C LEU A 278 -8.47 20.93 3.99
N SER A 279 -7.57 20.89 4.98
CA SER A 279 -6.78 22.07 5.36
C SER A 279 -5.95 22.65 4.20
N LEU A 280 -5.40 21.81 3.33
CA LEU A 280 -4.70 22.25 2.12
C LEU A 280 -5.68 22.66 1.02
N LEU A 281 -6.71 21.83 0.75
CA LEU A 281 -7.68 22.08 -0.33
C LEU A 281 -8.42 23.42 -0.10
N ASP A 282 -8.79 23.74 1.14
CA ASP A 282 -9.49 24.97 1.48
C ASP A 282 -8.57 26.22 1.44
N ARG A 283 -7.25 26.02 1.30
CA ARG A 283 -6.26 27.06 1.03
C ARG A 283 -5.86 27.15 -0.44
N GLY A 284 -6.62 26.49 -1.34
CA GLY A 284 -6.39 26.53 -2.77
C GLY A 284 -5.41 25.52 -3.32
N PHE A 285 -4.85 24.65 -2.48
CA PHE A 285 -4.02 23.54 -2.96
C PHE A 285 -4.83 22.53 -3.79
N VAL A 286 -4.17 21.97 -4.77
CA VAL A 286 -4.57 20.73 -5.44
C VAL A 286 -3.78 19.59 -4.81
N PHE A 287 -4.41 18.43 -4.61
CA PHE A 287 -3.73 17.21 -4.20
C PHE A 287 -3.82 16.18 -5.31
N ALA A 288 -2.71 15.51 -5.60
CA ALA A 288 -2.64 14.46 -6.61
C ALA A 288 -1.90 13.22 -6.09
N ILE A 289 -2.30 12.05 -6.56
CA ILE A 289 -1.63 10.77 -6.32
C ILE A 289 -1.13 10.25 -7.66
N ALA A 290 0.18 10.07 -7.81
CA ALA A 290 0.75 9.36 -8.95
C ALA A 290 0.75 7.85 -8.65
N HIS A 291 -0.03 7.08 -9.41
CA HIS A 291 -0.12 5.62 -9.26
C HIS A 291 1.00 4.94 -10.05
N VAL A 292 2.23 5.19 -9.62
CA VAL A 292 3.46 4.74 -10.29
C VAL A 292 3.63 3.22 -10.27
N ARG A 293 4.45 2.68 -11.17
CA ARG A 293 4.90 1.28 -11.16
C ARG A 293 5.61 0.95 -9.85
N GLY A 294 5.54 -0.32 -9.45
CA GLY A 294 5.92 -0.79 -8.11
C GLY A 294 4.75 -0.91 -7.14
N SER A 295 3.54 -0.43 -7.54
CA SER A 295 2.25 -0.73 -6.91
C SER A 295 1.46 -1.75 -7.75
N GLU A 296 0.38 -2.31 -7.21
CA GLU A 296 -0.55 -3.17 -7.96
C GLU A 296 -1.76 -2.42 -8.53
N TYR A 297 -1.67 -1.09 -8.65
CA TYR A 297 -2.80 -0.26 -9.11
C TYR A 297 -3.37 -0.72 -10.48
N LEU A 298 -2.51 -1.15 -11.40
CA LEU A 298 -2.90 -1.73 -12.70
C LEU A 298 -2.61 -3.24 -12.79
N GLY A 299 -2.58 -3.95 -11.66
CA GLY A 299 -2.34 -5.39 -11.60
C GLY A 299 -0.88 -5.76 -11.33
N ARG A 300 -0.59 -7.05 -11.33
CA ARG A 300 0.72 -7.59 -10.90
C ARG A 300 1.88 -7.19 -11.81
N ASP A 301 1.67 -7.13 -13.11
CA ASP A 301 2.72 -6.68 -14.06
C ASP A 301 3.15 -5.22 -13.78
N TRP A 302 2.25 -4.40 -13.23
CA TRP A 302 2.54 -3.03 -12.80
C TRP A 302 3.51 -3.00 -11.62
N TYR A 303 3.32 -3.89 -10.66
CA TYR A 303 4.25 -4.09 -9.54
C TYR A 303 5.61 -4.60 -10.02
N GLU A 304 5.63 -5.68 -10.80
CA GLU A 304 6.86 -6.30 -11.28
C GLU A 304 7.68 -5.38 -12.20
N SER A 305 7.05 -4.39 -12.81
CA SER A 305 7.71 -3.40 -13.65
C SER A 305 8.29 -2.22 -12.86
N GLY A 306 8.17 -2.19 -11.53
CA GLY A 306 8.70 -1.15 -10.66
C GLY A 306 9.54 -1.67 -9.49
N LYS A 307 10.06 -2.91 -9.54
CA LYS A 307 10.91 -3.49 -8.51
C LYS A 307 12.19 -4.10 -9.09
N LEU A 308 13.10 -4.53 -8.19
CA LEU A 308 14.37 -5.15 -8.58
C LEU A 308 15.11 -4.29 -9.62
N LEU A 309 15.60 -4.88 -10.70
CA LEU A 309 16.30 -4.22 -11.80
C LEU A 309 15.43 -3.27 -12.65
N LYS A 310 14.15 -3.10 -12.26
CA LYS A 310 13.23 -2.16 -12.90
C LYS A 310 12.79 -1.02 -11.97
N LYS A 311 13.37 -0.90 -10.78
CA LYS A 311 12.99 0.09 -9.77
C LYS A 311 13.00 1.53 -10.26
N LYS A 312 13.92 1.90 -11.13
CA LYS A 312 14.00 3.25 -11.71
C LYS A 312 12.74 3.65 -12.47
N ASN A 313 11.94 2.71 -12.96
CA ASN A 313 10.66 3.04 -13.59
C ASN A 313 9.72 3.78 -12.63
N THR A 314 9.71 3.42 -11.34
CA THR A 314 8.93 4.12 -10.30
C THR A 314 9.29 5.61 -10.25
N PHE A 315 10.58 5.93 -10.29
CA PHE A 315 11.08 7.31 -10.19
C PHE A 315 10.78 8.09 -11.48
N LEU A 316 10.99 7.47 -12.63
CA LEU A 316 10.71 8.07 -13.93
C LEU A 316 9.21 8.30 -14.16
N ASP A 317 8.36 7.41 -13.68
CA ASP A 317 6.90 7.58 -13.70
C ASP A 317 6.46 8.78 -12.88
N PHE A 318 7.04 8.97 -11.68
CA PHE A 318 6.72 10.11 -10.82
C PHE A 318 7.18 11.43 -11.44
N ILE A 319 8.40 11.47 -11.98
CA ILE A 319 8.94 12.62 -12.73
C ILE A 319 8.04 12.94 -13.91
N SER A 320 7.65 11.93 -14.70
CA SER A 320 6.75 12.11 -15.86
C SER A 320 5.37 12.62 -15.44
N SER A 321 4.85 12.14 -14.32
CA SER A 321 3.59 12.65 -13.74
C SER A 321 3.70 14.11 -13.33
N ALA A 322 4.80 14.51 -12.70
CA ALA A 322 5.07 15.89 -12.33
C ALA A 322 5.19 16.80 -13.57
N LYS A 323 5.96 16.38 -14.58
CA LYS A 323 6.13 17.11 -15.84
C LYS A 323 4.80 17.25 -16.60
N TYR A 324 3.96 16.21 -16.61
CA TYR A 324 2.63 16.26 -17.19
C TYR A 324 1.75 17.31 -16.48
N LEU A 325 1.73 17.33 -15.15
CA LEU A 325 0.93 18.30 -14.40
C LEU A 325 1.35 19.76 -14.67
N ILE A 326 2.64 19.98 -14.90
CA ILE A 326 3.15 21.31 -15.31
C ILE A 326 2.76 21.63 -16.74
N SER A 327 2.98 20.72 -17.69
CA SER A 327 2.69 20.97 -19.13
C SER A 327 1.21 21.21 -19.41
N GLU A 328 0.34 20.56 -18.65
CA GLU A 328 -1.13 20.71 -18.74
C GLU A 328 -1.66 21.88 -17.89
N ASN A 329 -0.77 22.75 -17.38
CA ASN A 329 -1.09 23.94 -16.61
C ASN A 329 -1.92 23.69 -15.35
N TYR A 330 -1.70 22.53 -14.65
CA TYR A 330 -2.24 22.31 -13.33
C TYR A 330 -1.49 23.07 -12.26
N THR A 331 -0.22 23.37 -12.50
CA THR A 331 0.73 24.05 -11.61
C THR A 331 1.98 24.45 -12.41
N SER A 332 3.01 24.96 -11.72
CA SER A 332 4.38 25.12 -12.25
C SER A 332 5.40 24.55 -11.28
N SER A 333 6.67 24.39 -11.68
CA SER A 333 7.74 23.91 -10.79
C SER A 333 7.90 24.79 -9.54
N LYS A 334 7.52 26.06 -9.59
CA LYS A 334 7.55 27.00 -8.44
C LYS A 334 6.44 26.75 -7.42
N ASN A 335 5.38 26.05 -7.80
CA ASN A 335 4.20 25.78 -6.98
C ASN A 335 3.90 24.26 -6.89
N LEU A 336 4.81 23.43 -7.41
CA LEU A 336 4.72 21.96 -7.29
C LEU A 336 5.50 21.48 -6.08
N TYR A 337 4.80 20.73 -5.25
CA TYR A 337 5.33 20.07 -4.05
C TYR A 337 5.22 18.55 -4.21
N ALA A 338 6.13 17.81 -3.59
CA ALA A 338 6.10 16.36 -3.59
C ALA A 338 6.15 15.79 -2.16
N MET A 339 5.54 14.63 -1.96
CA MET A 339 5.56 13.94 -0.67
C MET A 339 5.58 12.43 -0.86
N GLY A 340 6.37 11.75 -0.02
CA GLY A 340 6.40 10.30 0.09
C GLY A 340 7.04 9.86 1.40
N GLY A 341 6.60 8.71 1.93
CA GLY A 341 7.09 8.17 3.18
C GLY A 341 7.71 6.79 3.02
N SER A 342 8.69 6.41 3.88
CA SER A 342 9.32 5.08 3.87
C SER A 342 9.97 4.79 2.49
N ALA A 343 9.55 3.76 1.79
CA ALA A 343 9.94 3.52 0.40
C ALA A 343 9.48 4.66 -0.56
N GLY A 344 8.38 5.37 -0.24
CA GLY A 344 8.03 6.63 -0.89
C GLY A 344 9.02 7.77 -0.58
N GLY A 345 9.70 7.70 0.54
CA GLY A 345 10.84 8.57 0.88
C GLY A 345 12.09 8.27 0.03
N LEU A 346 12.34 7.00 -0.31
CA LEU A 346 13.32 6.62 -1.34
C LEU A 346 12.95 7.26 -2.68
N LEU A 347 11.67 7.17 -3.08
CA LEU A 347 11.19 7.85 -4.29
C LEU A 347 11.50 9.34 -4.25
N MET A 348 11.21 10.03 -3.13
CA MET A 348 11.51 11.47 -2.97
C MET A 348 13.01 11.74 -3.11
N GLY A 349 13.86 10.97 -2.44
CA GLY A 349 15.30 11.13 -2.50
C GLY A 349 15.88 10.90 -3.90
N ALA A 350 15.36 9.89 -4.62
CA ALA A 350 15.81 9.59 -5.98
C ALA A 350 15.41 10.71 -6.96
N VAL A 351 14.16 11.18 -6.90
CA VAL A 351 13.68 12.20 -7.87
C VAL A 351 14.32 13.56 -7.67
N ILE A 352 14.69 13.96 -6.44
CA ILE A 352 15.42 15.23 -6.24
C ILE A 352 16.89 15.17 -6.67
N ASN A 353 17.49 13.96 -6.71
CA ASN A 353 18.79 13.78 -7.32
C ASN A 353 18.74 13.80 -8.87
N MET A 354 17.64 13.29 -9.45
CA MET A 354 17.46 13.20 -10.90
C MET A 354 16.96 14.50 -11.52
N GLU A 355 16.03 15.20 -10.86
CA GLU A 355 15.36 16.41 -11.36
C GLU A 355 15.16 17.41 -10.20
N PRO A 356 16.24 18.00 -9.66
CA PRO A 356 16.17 18.84 -8.45
C PRO A 356 15.33 20.10 -8.61
N GLU A 357 15.23 20.66 -9.83
CA GLU A 357 14.53 21.92 -10.11
C GLU A 357 13.04 21.72 -10.42
N LEU A 358 12.55 20.45 -10.41
CA LEU A 358 11.18 20.13 -10.76
C LEU A 358 10.18 20.52 -9.64
N PHE A 359 10.65 20.57 -8.40
CA PHE A 359 9.82 20.80 -7.21
C PHE A 359 10.27 22.04 -6.43
N ASN A 360 9.30 22.84 -5.95
CA ASN A 360 9.58 23.93 -5.01
C ASN A 360 9.92 23.40 -3.59
N GLY A 361 9.18 22.37 -3.14
CA GLY A 361 9.40 21.75 -1.85
C GLY A 361 9.06 20.28 -1.83
N VAL A 362 9.78 19.52 -1.00
CA VAL A 362 9.61 18.06 -0.88
C VAL A 362 9.52 17.68 0.59
N ILE A 363 8.58 16.78 0.91
CA ILE A 363 8.48 16.13 2.23
C ILE A 363 8.88 14.68 2.06
N ALA A 364 9.94 14.27 2.78
CA ALA A 364 10.39 12.89 2.86
C ALA A 364 10.19 12.38 4.29
N ALA A 365 9.11 11.62 4.52
CA ALA A 365 8.78 11.09 5.84
C ALA A 365 9.41 9.73 6.06
N VAL A 366 10.12 9.55 7.18
CA VAL A 366 10.81 8.29 7.55
C VAL A 366 11.52 7.61 6.37
N PRO A 367 12.34 8.35 5.58
CA PRO A 367 12.71 7.94 4.24
C PRO A 367 13.82 6.90 4.22
N PHE A 368 13.63 5.84 3.39
CA PHE A 368 14.65 4.84 3.07
C PHE A 368 15.63 5.40 2.04
N VAL A 369 16.73 6.01 2.49
CA VAL A 369 17.63 6.81 1.63
C VAL A 369 19.09 6.36 1.60
N ASP A 370 19.50 5.49 2.50
CA ASP A 370 20.85 4.89 2.51
C ASP A 370 20.77 3.41 2.12
N VAL A 371 20.31 3.17 0.88
CA VAL A 371 19.96 1.85 0.38
C VAL A 371 21.13 0.88 0.48
N MET A 372 22.32 1.31 0.09
CA MET A 372 23.49 0.42 0.05
C MET A 372 23.93 -0.03 1.44
N THR A 373 24.03 0.90 2.40
CA THR A 373 24.45 0.56 3.76
C THR A 373 23.44 -0.38 4.41
N THR A 374 22.14 -0.07 4.28
CA THR A 374 21.06 -0.86 4.91
C THR A 374 20.95 -2.26 4.28
N MET A 375 21.01 -2.35 2.94
CA MET A 375 20.84 -3.65 2.26
C MET A 375 22.08 -4.56 2.36
N LEU A 376 23.24 -4.03 2.73
CA LEU A 376 24.45 -4.81 3.01
C LEU A 376 24.56 -5.27 4.48
N ASP A 377 23.73 -4.75 5.37
CA ASP A 377 23.72 -5.08 6.80
C ASP A 377 22.58 -6.03 7.16
N GLU A 378 22.84 -7.33 7.11
CA GLU A 378 21.88 -8.38 7.48
C GLU A 378 21.52 -8.38 8.98
N SER A 379 22.22 -7.61 9.81
CA SER A 379 21.86 -7.44 11.23
C SER A 379 20.63 -6.56 11.42
N ILE A 380 20.26 -5.75 10.42
CA ILE A 380 19.03 -4.97 10.40
C ILE A 380 17.85 -5.91 10.14
N PRO A 381 16.83 -5.94 11.01
CA PRO A 381 15.80 -7.00 11.01
C PRO A 381 15.00 -7.20 9.73
N LEU A 382 14.91 -6.18 8.87
CA LEU A 382 14.14 -6.27 7.62
C LEU A 382 14.99 -6.59 6.39
N THR A 383 16.31 -6.41 6.43
CA THR A 383 17.19 -6.48 5.25
C THR A 383 17.01 -7.76 4.43
N THR A 384 17.03 -8.93 5.07
CA THR A 384 16.87 -10.20 4.36
C THR A 384 15.48 -10.41 3.76
N LEU A 385 14.44 -9.85 4.39
CA LEU A 385 13.06 -9.87 3.89
C LEU A 385 12.90 -8.99 2.64
N GLU A 386 13.72 -7.96 2.51
CA GLU A 386 13.65 -6.95 1.48
C GLU A 386 14.33 -7.34 0.17
N TYR A 387 15.07 -8.47 0.14
CA TYR A 387 15.75 -8.94 -1.08
C TYR A 387 14.77 -9.24 -2.24
N ASP A 388 13.54 -9.62 -1.96
CA ASP A 388 12.50 -9.85 -2.96
C ASP A 388 12.02 -8.54 -3.63
N GLU A 389 12.18 -7.39 -2.94
CA GLU A 389 11.79 -6.07 -3.48
C GLU A 389 12.97 -5.34 -4.15
N TRP A 390 14.13 -5.30 -3.47
CA TRP A 390 15.27 -4.49 -3.90
C TRP A 390 16.34 -5.28 -4.62
N GLY A 391 16.45 -6.59 -4.38
CA GLY A 391 17.55 -7.46 -4.78
C GLY A 391 18.58 -7.66 -3.67
N ASN A 392 19.42 -8.68 -3.81
CA ASN A 392 20.50 -8.95 -2.87
C ASN A 392 21.79 -8.28 -3.34
N PRO A 393 22.35 -7.28 -2.62
CA PRO A 393 23.55 -6.56 -3.03
C PRO A 393 24.84 -7.41 -2.98
N ASN A 394 24.79 -8.63 -2.43
CA ASN A 394 25.89 -9.59 -2.56
C ASN A 394 26.03 -10.09 -4.01
N ASP A 395 25.01 -9.91 -4.86
CA ASP A 395 25.09 -10.06 -6.31
C ASP A 395 25.51 -8.72 -6.93
N LEU A 396 26.57 -8.76 -7.75
CA LEU A 396 27.16 -7.56 -8.35
C LEU A 396 26.18 -6.79 -9.25
N GLU A 397 25.25 -7.46 -9.91
CA GLU A 397 24.25 -6.81 -10.77
C GLU A 397 23.30 -5.97 -9.92
N PHE A 398 22.76 -6.54 -8.84
CA PHE A 398 21.89 -5.81 -7.91
C PHE A 398 22.65 -4.72 -7.16
N TYR A 399 23.88 -4.97 -6.73
CA TYR A 399 24.73 -3.96 -6.12
C TYR A 399 24.87 -2.72 -6.99
N ASN A 400 25.32 -2.90 -8.24
CA ASN A 400 25.52 -1.79 -9.17
C ASN A 400 24.20 -1.07 -9.49
N TYR A 401 23.10 -1.81 -9.60
CA TYR A 401 21.81 -1.23 -9.89
C TYR A 401 21.29 -0.40 -8.71
N MET A 402 21.32 -0.92 -7.49
CA MET A 402 20.94 -0.19 -6.28
C MET A 402 21.82 1.06 -6.06
N LEU A 403 23.13 0.93 -6.21
CA LEU A 403 24.06 2.05 -6.09
C LEU A 403 23.69 3.18 -7.06
N SER A 404 23.21 2.84 -8.26
CA SER A 404 22.87 3.80 -9.30
C SER A 404 21.64 4.65 -9.02
N TYR A 405 20.88 4.37 -7.95
CA TYR A 405 19.71 5.16 -7.54
C TYR A 405 19.64 5.47 -6.04
N SER A 406 20.48 4.85 -5.21
CA SER A 406 20.51 5.10 -3.76
C SER A 406 20.64 6.61 -3.48
N PRO A 407 19.66 7.24 -2.81
CA PRO A 407 19.65 8.70 -2.65
C PRO A 407 20.90 9.25 -1.98
N TYR A 408 21.36 8.59 -0.91
CA TYR A 408 22.56 9.00 -0.18
C TYR A 408 23.80 8.96 -1.06
N ASP A 409 23.98 7.90 -1.85
CA ASP A 409 25.18 7.67 -2.65
C ASP A 409 25.24 8.63 -3.85
N ASN A 410 24.08 9.04 -4.37
CA ASN A 410 23.97 9.92 -5.53
C ASN A 410 23.80 11.41 -5.21
N VAL A 411 24.02 11.82 -3.95
CA VAL A 411 24.09 13.25 -3.61
C VAL A 411 25.25 13.92 -4.34
N SER A 412 24.97 14.98 -5.05
CA SER A 412 25.96 15.73 -5.85
C SER A 412 25.74 17.25 -5.74
N ASN A 413 26.62 18.04 -6.36
CA ASN A 413 26.54 19.51 -6.31
C ASN A 413 25.38 20.03 -7.18
N LEU A 414 24.17 20.10 -6.60
CA LEU A 414 22.93 20.51 -7.27
C LEU A 414 22.19 21.60 -6.50
N ASN A 415 21.23 22.25 -7.17
CA ASN A 415 20.28 23.17 -6.53
C ASN A 415 19.08 22.35 -6.00
N TYR A 416 19.24 21.75 -4.82
CA TYR A 416 18.17 20.95 -4.22
C TYR A 416 16.94 21.82 -3.86
N PRO A 417 15.71 21.28 -3.95
CA PRO A 417 14.50 21.99 -3.54
C PRO A 417 14.48 22.25 -2.03
N ASN A 418 13.52 23.02 -1.56
CA ASN A 418 13.23 23.05 -0.13
C ASN A 418 12.85 21.64 0.34
N LEU A 419 13.40 21.19 1.44
CA LEU A 419 13.24 19.81 1.91
C LEU A 419 12.90 19.78 3.40
N LEU A 420 11.82 19.08 3.74
CA LEU A 420 11.50 18.68 5.11
C LEU A 420 11.61 17.17 5.21
N ILE A 421 12.50 16.71 6.06
CA ILE A 421 12.66 15.29 6.39
C ILE A 421 12.11 15.07 7.80
N THR A 422 11.28 14.04 7.98
CA THR A 422 10.79 13.62 9.31
C THR A 422 11.26 12.20 9.61
N THR A 423 11.60 11.91 10.86
CA THR A 423 12.00 10.57 11.33
C THR A 423 11.69 10.39 12.81
N GLY A 424 11.60 9.12 13.25
CA GLY A 424 11.48 8.74 14.66
C GLY A 424 12.78 8.14 15.19
N LEU A 425 13.22 8.51 16.39
CA LEU A 425 14.44 7.97 17.00
C LEU A 425 14.38 6.44 17.16
N HIS A 426 13.17 5.91 17.44
CA HIS A 426 12.93 4.49 17.68
C HIS A 426 12.38 3.78 16.45
N ASP A 427 12.66 4.28 15.25
CA ASP A 427 12.25 3.64 14.01
C ASP A 427 12.96 2.30 13.84
N SER A 428 12.17 1.22 13.80
CA SER A 428 12.64 -0.17 13.68
C SER A 428 12.58 -0.72 12.24
N GLN A 429 12.08 0.09 11.29
CA GLN A 429 11.95 -0.29 9.88
C GLN A 429 12.98 0.45 9.02
N VAL A 430 13.03 1.78 9.15
CA VAL A 430 14.03 2.64 8.50
C VAL A 430 14.78 3.39 9.59
N GLN A 431 16.03 3.08 9.74
CA GLN A 431 16.84 3.57 10.85
C GLN A 431 16.99 5.10 10.78
N TYR A 432 16.83 5.79 11.92
CA TYR A 432 16.88 7.26 12.00
C TYR A 432 18.18 7.89 11.48
N TRP A 433 19.27 7.13 11.48
CA TRP A 433 20.55 7.61 10.96
C TRP A 433 20.61 7.73 9.45
N GLU A 434 19.75 7.00 8.69
CA GLU A 434 19.69 7.16 7.24
C GLU A 434 19.34 8.61 6.85
N PRO A 435 18.16 9.15 7.25
CA PRO A 435 17.83 10.54 6.96
C PRO A 435 18.78 11.55 7.62
N ALA A 436 19.35 11.23 8.79
CA ALA A 436 20.29 12.12 9.48
C ALA A 436 21.62 12.26 8.70
N LYS A 437 22.18 11.16 8.21
CA LYS A 437 23.36 11.15 7.33
C LYS A 437 23.06 11.85 6.00
N TRP A 438 21.91 11.53 5.43
CA TRP A 438 21.52 12.06 4.13
C TRP A 438 21.39 13.58 4.13
N ILE A 439 20.70 14.16 5.12
CA ILE A 439 20.57 15.63 5.19
C ILE A 439 21.90 16.32 5.47
N ALA A 440 22.79 15.72 6.27
CA ALA A 440 24.13 16.25 6.49
C ALA A 440 24.90 16.36 5.18
N LYS A 441 24.91 15.27 4.39
CA LYS A 441 25.54 15.25 3.07
C LYS A 441 24.87 16.23 2.09
N LEU A 442 23.55 16.31 2.06
CA LEU A 442 22.82 17.27 1.23
C LEU A 442 23.22 18.72 1.55
N ARG A 443 23.40 19.08 2.81
CA ARG A 443 23.80 20.44 3.22
C ARG A 443 25.19 20.82 2.71
N ASP A 444 26.14 19.87 2.66
CA ASP A 444 27.47 20.08 2.15
C ASP A 444 27.49 20.27 0.62
N TYR A 445 26.62 19.56 -0.09
CA TYR A 445 26.58 19.54 -1.56
C TYR A 445 25.56 20.52 -2.15
N ASN A 446 24.61 21.03 -1.36
CA ASN A 446 23.58 21.94 -1.86
C ASN A 446 24.16 23.25 -2.36
N ARG A 447 23.78 23.66 -3.57
CA ARG A 447 24.18 24.93 -4.21
C ARG A 447 23.08 25.99 -4.15
N SER A 448 21.88 25.63 -3.74
CA SER A 448 20.75 26.55 -3.55
C SER A 448 20.80 27.21 -2.16
N LYS A 449 19.93 28.21 -1.95
CA LYS A 449 19.66 28.78 -0.62
C LYS A 449 18.41 28.16 0.03
N ASN A 450 17.89 27.11 -0.55
CA ASN A 450 16.67 26.46 -0.09
C ASN A 450 16.85 25.82 1.29
N HIS A 451 15.78 25.70 2.03
CA HIS A 451 15.76 25.14 3.38
C HIS A 451 15.88 23.62 3.33
N LEU A 452 16.85 23.08 4.03
CA LEU A 452 17.05 21.63 4.23
C LEU A 452 16.85 21.33 5.72
N LEU A 453 15.64 20.87 6.07
CA LEU A 453 15.17 20.69 7.45
C LEU A 453 15.07 19.20 7.80
N LEU A 454 15.48 18.87 9.03
CA LEU A 454 15.27 17.56 9.64
C LEU A 454 14.51 17.73 10.95
N HIS A 455 13.41 17.01 11.09
CA HIS A 455 12.71 16.83 12.36
C HIS A 455 12.82 15.39 12.82
N THR A 456 13.45 15.16 13.97
CA THR A 456 13.52 13.85 14.62
C THR A 456 12.57 13.83 15.82
N ASN A 457 11.51 13.02 15.75
CA ASN A 457 10.67 12.79 16.91
C ASN A 457 11.36 11.80 17.85
N MET A 458 11.72 12.26 19.06
CA MET A 458 12.52 11.49 20.01
C MET A 458 11.76 10.37 20.72
N ASP A 459 10.43 10.36 20.62
CA ASP A 459 9.55 9.43 21.35
C ASP A 459 8.86 8.42 20.44
N THR A 460 9.09 8.46 19.11
CA THR A 460 8.34 7.65 18.15
C THR A 460 9.22 6.75 17.29
N GLY A 461 8.58 5.74 16.67
CA GLY A 461 9.15 4.88 15.63
C GLY A 461 8.56 5.20 14.25
N HIS A 462 8.58 4.21 13.35
CA HIS A 462 8.20 4.35 11.94
C HIS A 462 6.79 4.89 11.69
N GLY A 463 5.84 4.55 12.54
CA GLY A 463 4.44 4.99 12.42
C GLY A 463 4.16 6.39 12.94
N GLY A 464 5.19 7.14 13.41
CA GLY A 464 5.01 8.48 14.01
C GLY A 464 4.31 8.44 15.37
N ALA A 465 3.76 9.58 15.77
CA ALA A 465 3.12 9.74 17.06
C ALA A 465 1.81 8.93 17.17
N SER A 466 1.69 8.12 18.22
CA SER A 466 0.47 7.40 18.53
C SER A 466 -0.59 8.31 19.15
N GLY A 467 -1.87 7.94 18.94
CA GLY A 467 -3.02 8.68 19.47
C GLY A 467 -3.51 9.78 18.53
N ARG A 468 -4.83 9.95 18.52
CA ARG A 468 -5.59 10.76 17.54
C ARG A 468 -5.05 12.19 17.39
N PHE A 469 -4.71 12.86 18.49
CA PHE A 469 -4.35 14.28 18.45
C PHE A 469 -2.83 14.52 18.28
N ASN A 470 -1.99 13.58 18.71
CA ASN A 470 -0.55 13.72 18.56
C ASN A 470 -0.12 13.56 17.09
N ALA A 471 -0.70 12.60 16.39
CA ALA A 471 -0.47 12.43 14.93
C ALA A 471 -0.84 13.69 14.13
N LEU A 472 -1.86 14.45 14.56
CA LEU A 472 -2.23 15.70 13.89
C LEU A 472 -1.16 16.80 14.00
N LYS A 473 -0.29 16.77 15.02
CA LYS A 473 0.80 17.74 15.17
C LYS A 473 1.87 17.53 14.09
N GLU A 474 2.18 16.28 13.77
CA GLU A 474 3.13 15.94 12.72
C GLU A 474 2.59 16.36 11.34
N ILE A 475 1.33 16.03 11.04
CA ILE A 475 0.66 16.49 9.81
C ILE A 475 0.60 18.01 9.74
N ALA A 476 0.33 18.69 10.86
CA ALA A 476 0.29 20.16 10.91
C ALA A 476 1.66 20.77 10.61
N MET A 477 2.75 20.17 11.08
CA MET A 477 4.12 20.60 10.78
C MET A 477 4.42 20.43 9.28
N GLU A 478 4.09 19.30 8.69
CA GLU A 478 4.26 19.05 7.24
C GLU A 478 3.48 20.09 6.41
N TYR A 479 2.23 20.33 6.76
CA TYR A 479 1.40 21.32 6.05
C TYR A 479 1.87 22.76 6.30
N ALA A 480 2.36 23.08 7.51
CA ALA A 480 2.94 24.38 7.80
C ALA A 480 4.18 24.66 6.93
N PHE A 481 5.01 23.64 6.68
CA PHE A 481 6.15 23.77 5.76
C PHE A 481 5.67 24.13 4.34
N LEU A 482 4.69 23.40 3.77
CA LEU A 482 4.17 23.69 2.43
C LEU A 482 3.53 25.08 2.34
N ILE A 483 2.69 25.43 3.32
CA ILE A 483 1.99 26.72 3.38
C ILE A 483 2.99 27.86 3.58
N GLY A 484 4.02 27.64 4.40
CA GLY A 484 5.08 28.62 4.63
C GLY A 484 5.88 28.95 3.37
N LEU A 485 6.20 27.94 2.56
CA LEU A 485 6.86 28.13 1.25
C LEU A 485 5.96 28.89 0.28
N GLU A 486 4.67 28.52 0.20
CA GLU A 486 3.70 29.18 -0.68
C GLU A 486 3.50 30.65 -0.31
N GLN A 487 3.46 30.96 0.99
CA GLN A 487 3.29 32.32 1.51
C GLN A 487 4.61 33.09 1.64
N LYS A 488 5.74 32.49 1.28
CA LYS A 488 7.10 33.08 1.38
C LYS A 488 7.41 33.58 2.78
N LEU A 489 7.10 32.75 3.80
CA LEU A 489 7.33 33.05 5.21
C LEU A 489 8.73 32.65 5.69
N PHE A 490 9.52 32.03 4.86
CA PHE A 490 10.89 31.58 5.13
C PHE A 490 11.90 32.46 4.39
#